data_89d79a9335207e49f188cfce182a18c3
#
_entry.id   89d79a9335207e49f188cfce182a18c3
#
_cell.length_a   1.000
_cell.length_b   1.000
_cell.length_c   1.000
_cell.angle_alpha   90.00
_cell.angle_beta   90.00
_cell.angle_gamma   90.00
#
_symmetry.space_group_name_H-M   'P 1'
#
loop_
_entity.id
_entity.type
_entity.pdbx_description
1 polymer ?
#
loop_
_entity_poly.entity_id
_entity_poly.type
_entity_poly.pdbx_seq_one_letter_code
_entity_poly.pdbx_strand_id
1 'polypeptide(L)'
;MKEKKKLSLAAQIFIAMVLAILVGLAMQSCAEFANNYIKPFGTIFLNLVKFIVVPTVLFSIMCGIISMSDIRKVGSIGLKTVIYYLCTTAFAVTIGLVGGNLFKGAFPVVATTDLTYDASATTSFMDTLVNIFPSNFFKPMVEANMLQVIVMAVLLGFSIILVGEKNAKVVSAFNDLNDIFMKCMELILKLSPIGVFCLLCPIIASNGAAIIGSLAMVLLTAYICYIFHALLVYSLTVKAMGGMSPAKFFKGMLPAIIFAFSSASSVGTLPINLDCVTKLGAKKEVASFVLPLGATINMDGTAIYQGVCAIFIAACYGIQLTLPQMLTIVLTATLASIGTAGVPGAGMVMLAMVLTSVGLPVDGIALVAGVDRIFDMGRTTVNITGDAACAIIVSHIEEKKEQKLAAKE
;
A
#
# COMPACT_ATOMS: atom_id res chain seq x y z
N MET A 1 17.00 -28.32 25.26
CA MET A 1 16.08 -27.18 25.57
C MET A 1 15.17 -26.94 24.36
N LYS A 2 13.86 -27.12 24.48
CA LYS A 2 12.92 -26.77 23.39
C LYS A 2 12.96 -25.26 23.21
N GLU A 3 13.42 -24.77 22.05
CA GLU A 3 13.27 -23.35 21.68
C GLU A 3 11.80 -22.95 21.80
N LYS A 4 11.50 -22.04 22.72
CA LYS A 4 10.16 -21.44 22.80
C LYS A 4 9.93 -20.71 21.47
N LYS A 5 9.02 -21.21 20.64
CA LYS A 5 8.58 -20.52 19.41
C LYS A 5 8.12 -19.12 19.81
N LYS A 6 8.91 -18.10 19.44
CA LYS A 6 8.49 -16.70 19.62
C LYS A 6 7.23 -16.46 18.81
N LEU A 7 6.23 -15.84 19.43
CA LEU A 7 5.00 -15.42 18.75
C LEU A 7 5.35 -14.51 17.56
N SER A 8 4.70 -14.73 16.42
CA SER A 8 4.86 -13.84 15.26
C SER A 8 4.38 -12.43 15.61
N LEU A 9 4.93 -11.40 14.98
CA LEU A 9 4.50 -10.00 15.17
C LEU A 9 2.98 -9.86 14.95
N ALA A 10 2.45 -10.55 13.94
CA ALA A 10 1.02 -10.59 13.66
C ALA A 10 0.19 -11.12 14.84
N ALA A 11 0.64 -12.23 15.47
CA ALA A 11 -0.04 -12.78 16.64
C ALA A 11 0.05 -11.82 17.83
N GLN A 12 1.18 -11.12 18.01
CA GLN A 12 1.34 -10.12 19.06
C GLN A 12 0.39 -8.93 18.86
N ILE A 13 0.26 -8.43 17.62
CA ILE A 13 -0.67 -7.33 17.28
C ILE A 13 -2.12 -7.77 17.51
N PHE A 14 -2.50 -8.99 17.09
CA PHE A 14 -3.83 -9.52 17.30
C PHE A 14 -4.17 -9.65 18.79
N ILE A 15 -3.25 -10.18 19.61
CA ILE A 15 -3.41 -10.25 21.06
C ILE A 15 -3.56 -8.85 21.66
N ALA A 16 -2.71 -7.90 21.24
CA ALA A 16 -2.78 -6.51 21.69
C ALA A 16 -4.13 -5.86 21.34
N MET A 17 -4.66 -6.13 20.15
CA MET A 17 -5.98 -5.67 19.72
C MET A 17 -7.10 -6.24 20.62
N VAL A 18 -7.10 -7.55 20.85
CA VAL A 18 -8.09 -8.19 21.72
C VAL A 18 -8.00 -7.62 23.14
N LEU A 19 -6.80 -7.46 23.68
CA LEU A 19 -6.58 -6.84 24.99
C LEU A 19 -7.05 -5.39 25.02
N ALA A 20 -6.80 -4.61 23.98
CA ALA A 20 -7.26 -3.23 23.85
C ALA A 20 -8.80 -3.14 23.88
N ILE A 21 -9.48 -4.08 23.22
CA ILE A 21 -10.94 -4.17 23.23
C ILE A 21 -11.46 -4.49 24.65
N LEU A 22 -10.93 -5.54 25.26
CA LEU A 22 -11.38 -5.96 26.60
C LEU A 22 -11.12 -4.90 27.66
N VAL A 23 -9.90 -4.35 27.68
CA VAL A 23 -9.51 -3.29 28.63
C VAL A 23 -10.26 -2.00 28.34
N GLY A 24 -10.41 -1.61 27.09
CA GLY A 24 -11.15 -0.41 26.68
C GLY A 24 -12.63 -0.48 27.11
N LEU A 25 -13.30 -1.62 26.90
CA LEU A 25 -14.67 -1.83 27.38
C LEU A 25 -14.78 -1.78 28.92
N ALA A 26 -13.80 -2.33 29.63
CA ALA A 26 -13.75 -2.26 31.09
C ALA A 26 -13.46 -0.84 31.62
N MET A 27 -12.80 -0.01 30.82
CA MET A 27 -12.39 1.36 31.17
C MET A 27 -13.39 2.45 30.74
N GLN A 28 -14.60 2.10 30.29
CA GLN A 28 -15.60 3.10 29.89
C GLN A 28 -15.95 4.10 31.00
N SER A 29 -15.95 3.65 32.25
CA SER A 29 -16.17 4.52 33.42
C SER A 29 -14.98 5.42 33.76
N CYS A 30 -13.80 5.15 33.22
CA CYS A 30 -12.57 5.92 33.45
C CYS A 30 -11.85 6.22 32.12
N ALA A 31 -12.61 6.57 31.08
CA ALA A 31 -12.08 6.89 29.77
C ALA A 31 -11.07 8.03 29.79
N GLU A 32 -11.22 8.98 30.70
CA GLU A 32 -10.26 10.10 30.89
C GLU A 32 -8.87 9.59 31.29
N PHE A 33 -8.78 8.58 32.16
CA PHE A 33 -7.51 7.95 32.50
C PHE A 33 -6.86 7.31 31.28
N ALA A 34 -7.63 6.59 30.45
CA ALA A 34 -7.12 5.99 29.23
C ALA A 34 -6.58 7.05 28.25
N ASN A 35 -7.29 8.18 28.11
CA ASN A 35 -6.87 9.27 27.24
C ASN A 35 -5.61 10.00 27.76
N ASN A 36 -5.51 10.21 29.08
CA ASN A 36 -4.40 10.98 29.66
C ASN A 36 -3.11 10.17 29.84
N TYR A 37 -3.22 8.85 30.09
CA TYR A 37 -2.05 8.03 30.46
C TYR A 37 -1.72 6.92 29.47
N ILE A 38 -2.71 6.39 28.70
CA ILE A 38 -2.46 5.33 27.72
C ILE A 38 -2.25 5.92 26.32
N LYS A 39 -3.14 6.82 25.87
CA LYS A 39 -3.08 7.45 24.54
C LYS A 39 -1.72 8.08 24.19
N PRO A 40 -0.98 8.74 25.11
CA PRO A 40 0.32 9.34 24.79
C PRO A 40 1.34 8.34 24.23
N PHE A 41 1.37 7.08 24.69
CA PHE A 41 2.26 6.04 24.15
C PHE A 41 1.84 5.65 22.73
N GLY A 42 0.55 5.64 22.44
CA GLY A 42 0.04 5.48 21.08
C GLY A 42 0.44 6.65 20.17
N THR A 43 0.39 7.87 20.69
CA THR A 43 0.83 9.08 19.96
C THR A 43 2.33 9.02 19.65
N ILE A 44 3.17 8.52 20.57
CA ILE A 44 4.61 8.29 20.31
C ILE A 44 4.78 7.33 19.14
N PHE A 45 4.03 6.22 19.11
CA PHE A 45 4.07 5.28 17.98
C PHE A 45 3.69 5.95 16.67
N LEU A 46 2.59 6.74 16.62
CA LEU A 46 2.20 7.51 15.43
C LEU A 46 3.26 8.53 15.00
N ASN A 47 3.91 9.21 15.96
CA ASN A 47 4.98 10.15 15.65
C ASN A 47 6.17 9.44 14.99
N LEU A 48 6.52 8.23 15.45
CA LEU A 48 7.55 7.42 14.82
C LEU A 48 7.14 6.95 13.40
N VAL A 49 5.86 6.61 13.21
CA VAL A 49 5.32 6.31 11.87
C VAL A 49 5.41 7.55 10.98
N LYS A 50 4.97 8.74 11.45
CA LYS A 50 5.09 10.00 10.69
C LYS A 50 6.54 10.33 10.34
N PHE A 51 7.47 10.16 11.29
CA PHE A 51 8.91 10.41 11.11
C PHE A 51 9.51 9.64 9.93
N ILE A 52 9.11 8.38 9.76
CA ILE A 52 9.70 7.50 8.74
C ILE A 52 9.10 7.68 7.34
N VAL A 53 7.92 8.35 7.20
CA VAL A 53 7.18 8.46 5.93
C VAL A 53 8.02 9.13 4.85
N VAL A 54 8.47 10.37 5.09
CA VAL A 54 9.17 11.18 4.07
C VAL A 54 10.44 10.49 3.55
N PRO A 55 11.39 10.06 4.41
CA PRO A 55 12.60 9.42 3.91
C PRO A 55 12.31 8.07 3.23
N THR A 56 11.38 7.27 3.75
CA THR A 56 11.03 5.99 3.11
C THR A 56 10.45 6.22 1.71
N VAL A 57 9.51 7.15 1.55
CA VAL A 57 8.91 7.48 0.25
C VAL A 57 9.97 7.98 -0.72
N LEU A 58 10.82 8.93 -0.28
CA LEU A 58 11.86 9.50 -1.13
C LEU A 58 12.83 8.42 -1.65
N PHE A 59 13.45 7.68 -0.75
CA PHE A 59 14.49 6.71 -1.12
C PHE A 59 13.91 5.46 -1.80
N SER A 60 12.76 4.97 -1.36
CA SER A 60 12.12 3.79 -1.94
C SER A 60 11.68 4.05 -3.38
N ILE A 61 11.05 5.20 -3.67
CA ILE A 61 10.65 5.56 -5.03
C ILE A 61 11.88 5.81 -5.91
N MET A 62 12.89 6.51 -5.40
CA MET A 62 14.15 6.70 -6.15
C MET A 62 14.78 5.35 -6.52
N CYS A 63 14.93 4.43 -5.56
CA CYS A 63 15.49 3.10 -5.82
C CYS A 63 14.60 2.29 -6.78
N GLY A 64 13.27 2.40 -6.65
CA GLY A 64 12.33 1.82 -7.59
C GLY A 64 12.56 2.32 -9.03
N ILE A 65 12.69 3.62 -9.23
CA ILE A 65 13.00 4.21 -10.55
C ILE A 65 14.38 3.78 -11.03
N ILE A 66 15.40 3.82 -10.18
CA ILE A 66 16.77 3.39 -10.53
C ILE A 66 16.79 1.94 -10.98
N SER A 67 16.04 1.05 -10.32
CA SER A 67 15.91 -0.37 -10.69
C SER A 67 15.31 -0.55 -12.09
N MET A 68 14.49 0.42 -12.57
CA MET A 68 13.97 0.44 -13.93
C MET A 68 15.03 0.68 -15.00
N SER A 69 16.28 0.97 -14.63
CA SER A 69 17.40 1.02 -15.60
C SER A 69 17.55 -0.29 -16.35
N ASP A 70 17.29 -1.41 -15.72
CA ASP A 70 17.28 -2.73 -16.35
C ASP A 70 16.11 -2.89 -17.34
N ILE A 71 15.00 -2.18 -17.13
CA ILE A 71 13.86 -2.09 -18.07
C ILE A 71 14.32 -1.53 -19.41
N ARG A 72 15.25 -0.55 -19.41
CA ARG A 72 15.81 0.02 -20.62
C ARG A 72 16.65 -1.00 -21.41
N LYS A 73 17.32 -1.92 -20.70
CA LYS A 73 18.06 -3.05 -21.28
C LYS A 73 17.13 -4.15 -21.80
N VAL A 74 15.99 -4.38 -21.12
CA VAL A 74 14.99 -5.38 -21.50
C VAL A 74 13.95 -4.82 -22.48
N GLY A 75 13.96 -3.51 -22.75
CA GLY A 75 13.17 -2.87 -23.81
C GLY A 75 11.65 -2.96 -23.60
N SER A 76 10.95 -3.63 -24.53
CA SER A 76 9.49 -3.61 -24.60
C SER A 76 8.79 -4.36 -23.44
N ILE A 77 9.46 -5.32 -22.80
CA ILE A 77 8.92 -6.08 -21.65
C ILE A 77 8.72 -5.14 -20.47
N GLY A 78 9.74 -4.36 -20.13
CA GLY A 78 9.69 -3.45 -19.00
C GLY A 78 8.62 -2.37 -19.13
N LEU A 79 8.52 -1.74 -20.31
CA LEU A 79 7.53 -0.70 -20.57
C LEU A 79 6.09 -1.26 -20.44
N LYS A 80 5.82 -2.45 -21.00
CA LYS A 80 4.52 -3.10 -20.90
C LYS A 80 4.16 -3.42 -19.44
N THR A 81 5.14 -3.91 -18.69
CA THR A 81 4.99 -4.24 -17.26
C THR A 81 4.61 -3.01 -16.44
N VAL A 82 5.35 -1.91 -16.61
CA VAL A 82 5.10 -0.68 -15.86
C VAL A 82 3.75 -0.06 -16.23
N ILE A 83 3.41 0.00 -17.52
CA ILE A 83 2.10 0.52 -17.95
C ILE A 83 0.97 -0.33 -17.37
N TYR A 84 1.10 -1.66 -17.40
CA TYR A 84 0.10 -2.55 -16.83
C TYR A 84 -0.10 -2.27 -15.33
N TYR A 85 0.98 -2.21 -14.54
CA TYR A 85 0.88 -1.97 -13.10
C TYR A 85 0.28 -0.60 -12.77
N LEU A 86 0.70 0.47 -13.44
CA LEU A 86 0.13 1.79 -13.21
C LEU A 86 -1.37 1.85 -13.54
N CYS A 87 -1.78 1.21 -14.64
CA CYS A 87 -3.19 1.14 -15.01
C CYS A 87 -4.00 0.33 -13.98
N THR A 88 -3.55 -0.87 -13.59
CA THR A 88 -4.29 -1.71 -12.63
C THR A 88 -4.34 -1.05 -11.26
N THR A 89 -3.28 -0.38 -10.82
CA THR A 89 -3.25 0.35 -9.54
C THR A 89 -4.21 1.55 -9.55
N ALA A 90 -4.29 2.32 -10.64
CA ALA A 90 -5.26 3.41 -10.75
C ALA A 90 -6.71 2.89 -10.70
N PHE A 91 -7.00 1.76 -11.35
CA PHE A 91 -8.30 1.08 -11.21
C PHE A 91 -8.53 0.57 -9.79
N ALA A 92 -7.52 0.00 -9.15
CA ALA A 92 -7.61 -0.54 -7.81
C ALA A 92 -7.99 0.52 -6.78
N VAL A 93 -7.29 1.66 -6.75
CA VAL A 93 -7.62 2.75 -5.82
C VAL A 93 -9.00 3.33 -6.11
N THR A 94 -9.39 3.43 -7.38
CA THR A 94 -10.74 3.87 -7.77
C THR A 94 -11.82 2.93 -7.23
N ILE A 95 -11.62 1.61 -7.34
CA ILE A 95 -12.50 0.60 -6.75
C ILE A 95 -12.58 0.77 -5.23
N GLY A 96 -11.44 1.02 -4.57
CA GLY A 96 -11.39 1.29 -3.13
C GLY A 96 -12.19 2.53 -2.72
N LEU A 97 -12.05 3.64 -3.44
CA LEU A 97 -12.80 4.87 -3.21
C LEU A 97 -14.30 4.69 -3.45
N VAL A 98 -14.67 4.03 -4.55
CA VAL A 98 -16.08 3.74 -4.86
C VAL A 98 -16.69 2.83 -3.80
N GLY A 99 -16.00 1.73 -3.43
CA GLY A 99 -16.44 0.82 -2.38
C GLY A 99 -16.59 1.52 -1.03
N GLY A 100 -15.59 2.32 -0.63
CA GLY A 100 -15.66 3.13 0.58
C GLY A 100 -16.86 4.07 0.59
N ASN A 101 -17.13 4.77 -0.53
CA ASN A 101 -18.28 5.66 -0.65
C ASN A 101 -19.63 4.93 -0.63
N LEU A 102 -19.73 3.73 -1.20
CA LEU A 102 -20.95 2.93 -1.15
C LEU A 102 -21.32 2.51 0.26
N PHE A 103 -20.32 2.18 1.08
CA PHE A 103 -20.50 1.71 2.45
C PHE A 103 -20.33 2.80 3.53
N LYS A 104 -20.03 4.06 3.14
CA LYS A 104 -19.77 5.15 4.11
C LYS A 104 -20.88 5.38 5.12
N GLY A 105 -22.15 5.12 4.76
CA GLY A 105 -23.29 5.26 5.67
C GLY A 105 -23.28 4.26 6.85
N ALA A 106 -22.47 3.20 6.77
CA ALA A 106 -22.26 2.24 7.86
C ALA A 106 -21.03 2.58 8.72
N PHE A 107 -20.29 3.64 8.39
CA PHE A 107 -19.15 4.11 9.15
C PHE A 107 -19.60 5.11 10.22
N PRO A 108 -19.14 5.01 11.48
CA PRO A 108 -19.57 5.91 12.54
C PRO A 108 -18.87 7.25 12.39
N VAL A 109 -19.53 8.30 12.87
CA VAL A 109 -18.85 9.54 13.23
C VAL A 109 -18.30 9.36 14.64
N VAL A 110 -16.99 9.42 14.77
CA VAL A 110 -16.31 9.39 16.08
C VAL A 110 -16.24 10.83 16.56
N ALA A 111 -16.77 11.10 17.76
CA ALA A 111 -16.65 12.43 18.36
C ALA A 111 -15.16 12.70 18.69
N THR A 112 -14.51 13.46 17.84
CA THR A 112 -13.12 13.90 18.05
C THR A 112 -13.16 15.35 18.54
N THR A 113 -12.89 15.58 19.80
CA THR A 113 -13.04 16.87 20.46
C THR A 113 -11.97 17.90 20.10
N ASP A 114 -10.90 17.53 19.38
CA ASP A 114 -9.71 18.40 19.27
C ASP A 114 -9.10 18.55 17.84
N LEU A 115 -9.80 18.13 16.79
CA LEU A 115 -9.22 18.26 15.44
C LEU A 115 -10.01 19.28 14.61
N THR A 116 -9.47 20.48 14.49
CA THR A 116 -9.92 21.48 13.52
C THR A 116 -9.46 21.08 12.13
N TYR A 117 -10.38 20.52 11.34
CA TYR A 117 -10.19 20.39 9.90
C TYR A 117 -10.47 21.73 9.24
N ASP A 118 -9.44 22.32 8.65
CA ASP A 118 -9.61 23.58 7.90
C ASP A 118 -10.14 23.23 6.47
N ALA A 119 -11.45 23.26 6.34
CA ALA A 119 -12.15 22.96 5.08
C ALA A 119 -11.93 24.04 3.98
N SER A 120 -11.16 25.10 4.28
CA SER A 120 -11.06 26.28 3.42
C SER A 120 -10.19 26.11 2.17
N ALA A 121 -9.52 24.98 1.97
CA ALA A 121 -8.72 24.73 0.77
C ALA A 121 -9.43 23.79 -0.21
N THR A 122 -10.52 24.22 -0.82
CA THR A 122 -10.98 23.61 -2.08
C THR A 122 -10.03 24.01 -3.21
N THR A 123 -8.85 23.38 -3.23
CA THR A 123 -7.91 23.56 -4.35
C THR A 123 -8.55 22.96 -5.61
N SER A 124 -8.56 23.73 -6.69
CA SER A 124 -8.95 23.24 -8.01
C SER A 124 -8.04 22.04 -8.37
N PHE A 125 -8.56 21.07 -9.13
CA PHE A 125 -7.74 19.97 -9.65
C PHE A 125 -6.51 20.48 -10.43
N MET A 126 -6.68 21.58 -11.19
CA MET A 126 -5.56 22.21 -11.92
C MET A 126 -4.51 22.82 -10.99
N ASP A 127 -4.94 23.46 -9.89
CA ASP A 127 -4.01 23.95 -8.87
C ASP A 127 -3.25 22.81 -8.22
N THR A 128 -3.92 21.68 -7.98
CA THR A 128 -3.26 20.46 -7.48
C THR A 128 -2.20 19.98 -8.47
N LEU A 129 -2.52 19.88 -9.77
CA LEU A 129 -1.56 19.45 -10.81
C LEU A 129 -0.34 20.38 -10.90
N VAL A 130 -0.52 21.69 -10.79
CA VAL A 130 0.59 22.65 -10.78
C VAL A 130 1.41 22.51 -9.49
N ASN A 131 0.72 22.40 -8.36
CA ASN A 131 1.34 22.33 -7.03
C ASN A 131 2.05 20.99 -6.72
N ILE A 132 1.93 19.96 -7.57
CA ILE A 132 2.73 18.74 -7.42
C ILE A 132 4.21 18.94 -7.75
N PHE A 133 4.55 20.02 -8.51
CA PHE A 133 5.93 20.33 -8.85
C PHE A 133 6.55 21.22 -7.79
N PRO A 134 7.62 20.77 -7.11
CA PRO A 134 8.23 21.52 -6.03
C PRO A 134 9.00 22.73 -6.54
N SER A 135 8.80 23.90 -5.92
CA SER A 135 9.60 25.11 -6.16
C SER A 135 10.88 25.17 -5.30
N ASN A 136 10.98 24.30 -4.29
CA ASN A 136 12.12 24.22 -3.37
C ASN A 136 12.38 22.77 -3.00
N PHE A 137 13.65 22.37 -2.88
CA PHE A 137 14.05 20.99 -2.62
C PHE A 137 13.70 20.52 -1.19
N PHE A 138 13.89 21.37 -0.18
CA PHE A 138 13.73 20.99 1.22
C PHE A 138 12.30 21.20 1.75
N LYS A 139 11.62 22.22 1.24
CA LYS A 139 10.28 22.58 1.71
C LYS A 139 9.29 21.41 1.69
N PRO A 140 9.16 20.62 0.62
CA PRO A 140 8.26 19.46 0.58
C PRO A 140 8.55 18.41 1.65
N MET A 141 9.82 18.23 1.99
CA MET A 141 10.23 17.26 3.02
C MET A 141 9.88 17.75 4.42
N VAL A 142 10.05 19.05 4.71
CA VAL A 142 9.71 19.66 6.00
C VAL A 142 8.20 19.72 6.22
N GLU A 143 7.45 20.08 5.17
CA GLU A 143 5.98 20.17 5.22
C GLU A 143 5.29 18.81 4.99
N ALA A 144 6.06 17.75 4.77
CA ALA A 144 5.56 16.41 4.40
C ALA A 144 4.58 16.45 3.22
N ASN A 145 4.85 17.32 2.21
CA ASN A 145 4.06 17.37 0.97
C ASN A 145 4.41 16.19 0.08
N MET A 146 3.67 15.09 0.25
CA MET A 146 4.01 13.80 -0.34
C MET A 146 3.98 13.81 -1.87
N LEU A 147 3.04 14.52 -2.51
CA LEU A 147 3.00 14.61 -3.97
C LEU A 147 4.29 15.24 -4.52
N GLN A 148 4.74 16.33 -3.91
CA GLN A 148 6.00 16.97 -4.29
C GLN A 148 7.21 16.09 -4.00
N VAL A 149 7.23 15.36 -2.87
CA VAL A 149 8.30 14.40 -2.53
C VAL A 149 8.37 13.27 -3.56
N ILE A 150 7.22 12.74 -4.01
CA ILE A 150 7.16 11.72 -5.07
C ILE A 150 7.75 12.25 -6.38
N VAL A 151 7.31 13.45 -6.81
CA VAL A 151 7.84 14.05 -8.05
C VAL A 151 9.35 14.29 -7.97
N MET A 152 9.84 14.76 -6.81
CA MET A 152 11.30 14.88 -6.57
C MET A 152 12.00 13.53 -6.68
N ALA A 153 11.47 12.49 -6.05
CA ALA A 153 12.06 11.15 -6.09
C ALA A 153 12.12 10.61 -7.52
N VAL A 154 11.05 10.81 -8.30
CA VAL A 154 10.99 10.41 -9.71
C VAL A 154 12.01 11.16 -10.55
N LEU A 155 12.08 12.50 -10.44
CA LEU A 155 13.03 13.32 -11.17
C LEU A 155 14.48 12.95 -10.83
N LEU A 156 14.80 12.77 -9.55
CA LEU A 156 16.13 12.36 -9.10
C LEU A 156 16.48 10.95 -9.57
N GLY A 157 15.55 10.00 -9.48
CA GLY A 157 15.74 8.62 -9.95
C GLY A 157 16.06 8.58 -11.46
N PHE A 158 15.27 9.28 -12.29
CA PHE A 158 15.56 9.40 -13.72
C PHE A 158 16.87 10.11 -14.01
N SER A 159 17.20 11.18 -13.27
CA SER A 159 18.46 11.89 -13.44
C SER A 159 19.67 10.98 -13.17
N ILE A 160 19.60 10.14 -12.14
CA ILE A 160 20.64 9.15 -11.81
C ILE A 160 20.80 8.13 -12.95
N ILE A 161 19.69 7.63 -13.52
CA ILE A 161 19.74 6.71 -14.66
C ILE A 161 20.41 7.39 -15.89
N LEU A 162 20.07 8.64 -16.17
CA LEU A 162 20.58 9.37 -17.34
C LEU A 162 22.07 9.71 -17.24
N VAL A 163 22.59 9.94 -16.03
CA VAL A 163 24.06 10.16 -15.84
C VAL A 163 24.86 8.87 -16.10
N GLY A 164 24.24 7.68 -15.97
CA GLY A 164 24.78 6.40 -16.41
C GLY A 164 25.83 5.79 -15.49
N GLU A 165 26.70 4.92 -16.03
CA GLU A 165 27.61 4.04 -15.26
C GLU A 165 28.60 4.76 -14.34
N LYS A 166 28.88 6.05 -14.58
CA LYS A 166 29.75 6.87 -13.72
C LYS A 166 29.23 7.00 -12.27
N ASN A 167 27.95 6.68 -12.06
CA ASN A 167 27.26 6.87 -10.77
C ASN A 167 27.05 5.59 -9.97
N ALA A 168 27.72 4.48 -10.25
CA ALA A 168 27.55 3.23 -9.53
C ALA A 168 27.68 3.40 -8.00
N LYS A 169 28.59 4.25 -7.52
CA LYS A 169 28.73 4.56 -6.09
C LYS A 169 27.55 5.33 -5.53
N VAL A 170 26.98 6.24 -6.30
CA VAL A 170 25.79 7.02 -5.90
C VAL A 170 24.56 6.09 -5.83
N VAL A 171 24.38 5.23 -6.83
CA VAL A 171 23.31 4.21 -6.82
C VAL A 171 23.44 3.30 -5.61
N SER A 172 24.65 2.80 -5.30
CA SER A 172 24.89 1.99 -4.11
C SER A 172 24.52 2.76 -2.83
N ALA A 173 24.96 4.02 -2.70
CA ALA A 173 24.66 4.84 -1.52
C ALA A 173 23.15 5.07 -1.32
N PHE A 174 22.37 5.28 -2.41
CA PHE A 174 20.90 5.40 -2.29
C PHE A 174 20.24 4.07 -1.92
N ASN A 175 20.71 2.94 -2.44
CA ASN A 175 20.23 1.62 -2.03
C ASN A 175 20.54 1.36 -0.54
N ASP A 176 21.76 1.66 -0.08
CA ASP A 176 22.17 1.52 1.32
C ASP A 176 21.30 2.41 2.25
N LEU A 177 21.01 3.65 1.83
CA LEU A 177 20.11 4.56 2.57
C LEU A 177 18.69 4.00 2.61
N ASN A 178 18.16 3.50 1.49
CA ASN A 178 16.85 2.86 1.45
C ASN A 178 16.79 1.68 2.43
N ASP A 179 17.82 0.83 2.44
CA ASP A 179 17.88 -0.33 3.35
C ASP A 179 17.92 0.10 4.81
N ILE A 180 18.64 1.19 5.14
CA ILE A 180 18.65 1.77 6.49
C ILE A 180 17.26 2.26 6.88
N PHE A 181 16.57 3.03 6.03
CA PHE A 181 15.22 3.52 6.33
C PHE A 181 14.19 2.40 6.39
N MET A 182 14.30 1.39 5.52
CA MET A 182 13.48 0.18 5.58
C MET A 182 13.70 -0.59 6.89
N LYS A 183 14.95 -0.69 7.36
CA LYS A 183 15.26 -1.29 8.65
C LYS A 183 14.74 -0.47 9.83
N CYS A 184 14.83 0.85 9.76
CA CYS A 184 14.23 1.75 10.73
C CYS A 184 12.70 1.57 10.78
N MET A 185 12.03 1.48 9.64
CA MET A 185 10.60 1.18 9.55
C MET A 185 10.27 -0.17 10.22
N GLU A 186 11.07 -1.22 9.96
CA GLU A 186 10.89 -2.53 10.60
C GLU A 186 10.98 -2.44 12.13
N LEU A 187 11.92 -1.65 12.66
CA LEU A 187 12.06 -1.42 14.10
C LEU A 187 10.84 -0.71 14.69
N ILE A 188 10.34 0.32 14.01
CA ILE A 188 9.12 1.04 14.40
C ILE A 188 7.92 0.09 14.40
N LEU A 189 7.78 -0.73 13.35
CA LEU A 189 6.69 -1.69 13.23
C LEU A 189 6.73 -2.79 14.31
N LYS A 190 7.89 -3.12 14.88
CA LYS A 190 7.98 -4.01 16.06
C LYS A 190 7.31 -3.43 17.30
N LEU A 191 7.13 -2.11 17.38
CA LEU A 191 6.39 -1.45 18.45
C LEU A 191 4.86 -1.49 18.21
N SER A 192 4.40 -1.95 17.05
CA SER A 192 2.98 -1.98 16.70
C SER A 192 2.06 -2.64 17.75
N PRO A 193 2.43 -3.75 18.42
CA PRO A 193 1.56 -4.34 19.46
C PRO A 193 1.26 -3.33 20.59
N ILE A 194 2.28 -2.58 21.06
CA ILE A 194 2.11 -1.56 22.08
C ILE A 194 1.34 -0.36 21.51
N GLY A 195 1.74 0.12 20.32
CA GLY A 195 1.09 1.22 19.64
C GLY A 195 -0.40 0.97 19.41
N VAL A 196 -0.77 -0.21 18.88
CA VAL A 196 -2.15 -0.63 18.63
C VAL A 196 -2.95 -0.68 19.92
N PHE A 197 -2.42 -1.29 20.99
CA PHE A 197 -3.08 -1.30 22.28
C PHE A 197 -3.35 0.13 22.78
N CYS A 198 -2.32 0.98 22.80
CA CYS A 198 -2.39 2.33 23.35
C CYS A 198 -3.25 3.30 22.50
N LEU A 199 -3.46 3.01 21.20
CA LEU A 199 -4.34 3.79 20.34
C LEU A 199 -5.79 3.30 20.43
N LEU A 200 -6.00 1.99 20.39
CA LEU A 200 -7.35 1.41 20.31
C LEU A 200 -8.07 1.42 21.65
N CYS A 201 -7.37 1.14 22.76
CA CYS A 201 -7.96 1.08 24.09
C CYS A 201 -8.67 2.40 24.51
N PRO A 202 -8.07 3.59 24.38
CA PRO A 202 -8.74 4.86 24.67
C PRO A 202 -9.94 5.13 23.76
N ILE A 203 -9.86 4.76 22.48
CA ILE A 203 -10.96 4.92 21.52
C ILE A 203 -12.16 4.08 21.95
N ILE A 204 -11.94 2.82 22.35
CA ILE A 204 -13.01 1.94 22.82
C ILE A 204 -13.54 2.40 24.18
N ALA A 205 -12.67 2.87 25.08
CA ALA A 205 -13.09 3.41 26.36
C ALA A 205 -14.04 4.61 26.18
N SER A 206 -13.76 5.48 25.20
CA SER A 206 -14.57 6.68 24.93
C SER A 206 -15.85 6.39 24.12
N ASN A 207 -15.83 5.45 23.18
CA ASN A 207 -16.91 5.24 22.20
C ASN A 207 -17.68 3.90 22.41
N GLY A 208 -17.20 3.04 23.28
CA GLY A 208 -17.83 1.74 23.57
C GLY A 208 -17.69 0.72 22.43
N ALA A 209 -18.60 -0.27 22.42
CA ALA A 209 -18.57 -1.38 21.46
C ALA A 209 -18.93 -1.01 20.02
N ALA A 210 -19.54 0.16 19.78
CA ALA A 210 -19.98 0.58 18.44
C ALA A 210 -18.83 0.66 17.43
N ILE A 211 -17.62 1.05 17.88
CA ILE A 211 -16.43 1.15 17.00
C ILE A 211 -16.00 -0.21 16.45
N ILE A 212 -16.27 -1.32 17.16
CA ILE A 212 -15.88 -2.67 16.73
C ILE A 212 -16.64 -3.08 15.47
N GLY A 213 -17.96 -2.78 15.45
CA GLY A 213 -18.78 -3.01 14.26
C GLY A 213 -18.27 -2.26 13.03
N SER A 214 -17.77 -1.05 13.24
CA SER A 214 -17.22 -0.19 12.18
C SER A 214 -15.90 -0.71 11.63
N LEU A 215 -15.02 -1.22 12.50
CA LEU A 215 -13.79 -1.89 12.08
C LEU A 215 -14.09 -3.16 11.27
N ALA A 216 -15.13 -3.91 11.64
CA ALA A 216 -15.58 -5.05 10.86
C ALA A 216 -16.13 -4.61 9.48
N MET A 217 -16.90 -3.50 9.42
CA MET A 217 -17.43 -2.97 8.16
C MET A 217 -16.34 -2.47 7.22
N VAL A 218 -15.33 -1.75 7.70
CA VAL A 218 -14.25 -1.28 6.82
C VAL A 218 -13.41 -2.45 6.30
N LEU A 219 -13.16 -3.48 7.13
CA LEU A 219 -12.53 -4.72 6.69
C LEU A 219 -13.34 -5.42 5.61
N LEU A 220 -14.64 -5.62 5.85
CA LEU A 220 -15.54 -6.25 4.89
C LEU A 220 -15.56 -5.49 3.56
N THR A 221 -15.64 -4.15 3.62
CA THR A 221 -15.60 -3.28 2.43
C THR A 221 -14.32 -3.50 1.64
N ALA A 222 -13.16 -3.52 2.31
CA ALA A 222 -11.88 -3.73 1.63
C ALA A 222 -11.79 -5.12 1.00
N TYR A 223 -12.23 -6.17 1.71
CA TYR A 223 -12.21 -7.54 1.16
C TYR A 223 -13.17 -7.72 -0.02
N ILE A 224 -14.34 -7.08 0.01
CA ILE A 224 -15.24 -7.03 -1.16
C ILE A 224 -14.52 -6.38 -2.34
N CYS A 225 -13.85 -5.24 -2.12
CA CYS A 225 -13.08 -4.55 -3.16
C CYS A 225 -11.89 -5.38 -3.67
N TYR A 226 -11.16 -6.10 -2.80
CA TYR A 226 -10.08 -7.02 -3.19
C TYR A 226 -10.58 -8.13 -4.10
N ILE A 227 -11.66 -8.81 -3.71
CA ILE A 227 -12.27 -9.89 -4.49
C ILE A 227 -12.80 -9.33 -5.81
N PHE A 228 -13.50 -8.20 -5.77
CA PHE A 228 -14.05 -7.56 -6.97
C PHE A 228 -12.94 -7.18 -7.96
N HIS A 229 -11.86 -6.55 -7.49
CA HIS A 229 -10.71 -6.21 -8.33
C HIS A 229 -10.07 -7.46 -8.96
N ALA A 230 -9.79 -8.48 -8.15
CA ALA A 230 -9.18 -9.72 -8.63
C ALA A 230 -10.08 -10.43 -9.68
N LEU A 231 -11.38 -10.55 -9.40
CA LEU A 231 -12.33 -11.23 -10.30
C LEU A 231 -12.66 -10.40 -11.53
N LEU A 232 -12.69 -9.08 -11.46
CA LEU A 232 -12.98 -8.24 -12.61
C LEU A 232 -11.72 -7.93 -13.41
N VAL A 233 -10.75 -7.22 -12.79
CA VAL A 233 -9.60 -6.66 -13.51
C VAL A 233 -8.65 -7.77 -13.97
N TYR A 234 -8.23 -8.66 -13.07
CA TYR A 234 -7.28 -9.72 -13.46
C TYR A 234 -7.92 -10.77 -14.35
N SER A 235 -9.21 -11.11 -14.14
CA SER A 235 -9.90 -12.04 -15.05
C SER A 235 -10.03 -11.49 -16.46
N LEU A 236 -10.42 -10.20 -16.59
CA LEU A 236 -10.56 -9.57 -17.90
C LEU A 236 -9.21 -9.45 -18.61
N THR A 237 -8.18 -8.99 -17.91
CA THR A 237 -6.85 -8.76 -18.50
C THR A 237 -6.18 -10.08 -18.87
N VAL A 238 -6.23 -11.11 -18.02
CA VAL A 238 -5.67 -12.43 -18.31
C VAL A 238 -6.40 -13.10 -19.49
N LYS A 239 -7.73 -12.95 -19.57
CA LYS A 239 -8.51 -13.50 -20.69
C LYS A 239 -8.24 -12.75 -21.99
N ALA A 240 -8.32 -11.41 -21.96
CA ALA A 240 -8.24 -10.57 -23.16
C ALA A 240 -6.81 -10.45 -23.71
N MET A 241 -5.82 -10.29 -22.82
CA MET A 241 -4.44 -10.01 -23.19
C MET A 241 -3.52 -11.23 -22.99
N GLY A 242 -3.79 -12.08 -22.00
CA GLY A 242 -3.00 -13.26 -21.67
C GLY A 242 -3.45 -14.55 -22.37
N GLY A 243 -4.61 -14.53 -23.06
CA GLY A 243 -5.13 -15.70 -23.80
C GLY A 243 -5.47 -16.90 -22.90
N MET A 244 -5.59 -16.71 -21.59
CA MET A 244 -5.82 -17.77 -20.62
C MET A 244 -7.20 -17.63 -19.94
N SER A 245 -7.87 -18.76 -19.65
CA SER A 245 -9.12 -18.69 -18.89
C SER A 245 -8.89 -18.28 -17.45
N PRO A 246 -9.72 -17.39 -16.87
CA PRO A 246 -9.60 -16.95 -15.47
C PRO A 246 -9.61 -18.13 -14.47
N ALA A 247 -10.46 -19.14 -14.71
CA ALA A 247 -10.53 -20.31 -13.84
C ALA A 247 -9.19 -21.09 -13.80
N LYS A 248 -8.53 -21.27 -14.97
CA LYS A 248 -7.20 -21.88 -15.04
C LYS A 248 -6.16 -21.05 -14.28
N PHE A 249 -6.19 -19.72 -14.47
CA PHE A 249 -5.29 -18.79 -13.81
C PHE A 249 -5.40 -18.88 -12.29
N PHE A 250 -6.59 -18.63 -11.71
CA PHE A 250 -6.77 -18.65 -10.25
C PHE A 250 -6.49 -20.03 -9.65
N LYS A 251 -6.90 -21.12 -10.32
CA LYS A 251 -6.59 -22.49 -9.87
C LYS A 251 -5.08 -22.73 -9.81
N GLY A 252 -4.33 -22.27 -10.82
CA GLY A 252 -2.86 -22.41 -10.86
C GLY A 252 -2.14 -21.52 -9.84
N MET A 253 -2.73 -20.37 -9.51
CA MET A 253 -2.17 -19.41 -8.54
C MET A 253 -2.52 -19.74 -7.08
N LEU A 254 -3.40 -20.70 -6.82
CA LEU A 254 -3.87 -21.00 -5.46
C LEU A 254 -2.76 -21.22 -4.43
N PRO A 255 -1.64 -21.94 -4.72
CA PRO A 255 -0.55 -22.10 -3.77
C PRO A 255 0.10 -20.76 -3.37
N ALA A 256 0.34 -19.87 -4.34
CA ALA A 256 0.91 -18.55 -4.11
C ALA A 256 -0.08 -17.65 -3.31
N ILE A 257 -1.37 -17.68 -3.67
CA ILE A 257 -2.46 -16.95 -2.98
C ILE A 257 -2.52 -17.35 -1.50
N ILE A 258 -2.55 -18.65 -1.18
CA ILE A 258 -2.63 -19.13 0.20
C ILE A 258 -1.37 -18.73 0.98
N PHE A 259 -0.20 -18.85 0.37
CA PHE A 259 1.05 -18.47 1.04
C PHE A 259 1.13 -16.95 1.27
N ALA A 260 0.77 -16.14 0.29
CA ALA A 260 0.74 -14.68 0.41
C ALA A 260 -0.23 -14.22 1.49
N PHE A 261 -1.43 -14.81 1.54
CA PHE A 261 -2.42 -14.54 2.59
C PHE A 261 -1.87 -14.84 3.98
N SER A 262 -1.12 -15.94 4.14
CA SER A 262 -0.56 -16.34 5.43
C SER A 262 0.63 -15.48 5.84
N SER A 263 1.54 -15.20 4.91
CA SER A 263 2.81 -14.51 5.17
C SER A 263 2.68 -12.99 5.20
N ALA A 264 1.74 -12.45 4.40
CA ALA A 264 1.61 -11.03 4.08
C ALA A 264 2.94 -10.41 3.59
N SER A 265 3.66 -11.14 2.73
CA SER A 265 4.93 -10.71 2.14
C SER A 265 4.99 -11.08 0.66
N SER A 266 4.98 -10.06 -0.21
CA SER A 266 5.13 -10.25 -1.66
C SER A 266 6.52 -10.84 -1.99
N VAL A 267 7.56 -10.31 -1.36
CA VAL A 267 8.95 -10.82 -1.53
C VAL A 267 9.07 -12.27 -1.06
N GLY A 268 8.49 -12.61 0.11
CA GLY A 268 8.49 -13.98 0.62
C GLY A 268 7.71 -14.96 -0.27
N THR A 269 6.73 -14.48 -1.03
CA THR A 269 5.91 -15.30 -1.94
C THR A 269 6.57 -15.49 -3.31
N LEU A 270 7.56 -14.66 -3.66
CA LEU A 270 8.15 -14.61 -5.00
C LEU A 270 8.57 -15.98 -5.57
N PRO A 271 9.27 -16.88 -4.84
CA PRO A 271 9.65 -18.18 -5.39
C PRO A 271 8.45 -19.05 -5.78
N ILE A 272 7.40 -19.02 -4.95
CA ILE A 272 6.16 -19.79 -5.18
C ILE A 272 5.38 -19.18 -6.35
N ASN A 273 5.34 -17.85 -6.43
CA ASN A 273 4.69 -17.12 -7.53
C ASN A 273 5.36 -17.45 -8.87
N LEU A 274 6.70 -17.46 -8.91
CA LEU A 274 7.47 -17.83 -10.10
C LEU A 274 7.17 -19.28 -10.56
N ASP A 275 7.14 -20.23 -9.62
CA ASP A 275 6.80 -21.62 -9.92
C ASP A 275 5.37 -21.74 -10.49
N CYS A 276 4.39 -21.06 -9.89
CA CYS A 276 3.01 -21.06 -10.33
C CYS A 276 2.85 -20.51 -11.76
N VAL A 277 3.41 -19.33 -12.06
CA VAL A 277 3.25 -18.71 -13.40
C VAL A 277 3.99 -19.49 -14.47
N THR A 278 5.14 -20.10 -14.16
CA THR A 278 5.89 -20.95 -15.08
C THR A 278 5.10 -22.21 -15.42
N LYS A 279 4.49 -22.86 -14.42
CA LYS A 279 3.58 -23.99 -14.64
C LYS A 279 2.33 -23.61 -15.44
N LEU A 280 1.88 -22.37 -15.35
CA LEU A 280 0.78 -21.84 -16.14
C LEU A 280 1.18 -21.53 -17.59
N GLY A 281 2.47 -21.53 -17.93
CA GLY A 281 3.00 -21.36 -19.28
C GLY A 281 3.66 -20.00 -19.53
N ALA A 282 3.92 -19.19 -18.51
CA ALA A 282 4.74 -17.99 -18.69
C ALA A 282 6.20 -18.36 -18.98
N LYS A 283 6.86 -17.65 -19.90
CA LYS A 283 8.29 -17.80 -20.15
C LYS A 283 9.07 -17.46 -18.90
N LYS A 284 9.99 -18.33 -18.49
CA LYS A 284 10.76 -18.17 -17.26
C LYS A 284 11.56 -16.87 -17.24
N GLU A 285 12.13 -16.47 -18.39
CA GLU A 285 12.91 -15.22 -18.53
C GLU A 285 12.02 -14.00 -18.27
N VAL A 286 10.80 -13.97 -18.81
CA VAL A 286 9.83 -12.89 -18.60
C VAL A 286 9.37 -12.87 -17.14
N ALA A 287 8.99 -14.02 -16.59
CA ALA A 287 8.51 -14.13 -15.22
C ALA A 287 9.58 -13.75 -14.19
N SER A 288 10.85 -14.15 -14.42
CA SER A 288 11.98 -13.80 -13.55
C SER A 288 12.31 -12.31 -13.54
N PHE A 289 11.82 -11.55 -14.52
CA PHE A 289 11.93 -10.10 -14.56
C PHE A 289 10.68 -9.42 -14.00
N VAL A 290 9.49 -9.82 -14.46
CA VAL A 290 8.22 -9.16 -14.14
C VAL A 290 7.86 -9.30 -12.67
N LEU A 291 8.01 -10.49 -12.08
CA LEU A 291 7.59 -10.76 -10.71
C LEU A 291 8.40 -10.00 -9.64
N PRO A 292 9.75 -9.96 -9.68
CA PRO A 292 10.50 -9.16 -8.72
C PRO A 292 10.21 -7.65 -8.86
N LEU A 293 10.01 -7.18 -10.10
CA LEU A 293 9.62 -5.80 -10.37
C LEU A 293 8.22 -5.51 -9.79
N GLY A 294 7.27 -6.42 -9.98
CA GLY A 294 5.91 -6.33 -9.42
C GLY A 294 5.90 -6.26 -7.90
N ALA A 295 6.72 -7.06 -7.25
CA ALA A 295 6.82 -7.05 -5.78
C ALA A 295 7.22 -5.69 -5.18
N THR A 296 7.70 -4.74 -6.01
CA THR A 296 8.11 -3.39 -5.62
C THR A 296 7.31 -2.26 -6.27
N ILE A 297 6.56 -2.54 -7.34
CA ILE A 297 5.82 -1.50 -8.11
C ILE A 297 4.31 -1.77 -8.09
N ASN A 298 3.89 -3.02 -8.11
CA ASN A 298 2.49 -3.39 -8.19
C ASN A 298 1.85 -3.48 -6.80
N MET A 299 1.12 -2.46 -6.41
CA MET A 299 0.50 -2.36 -5.08
C MET A 299 -1.02 -2.19 -5.15
N ASP A 300 -1.69 -2.96 -6.03
CA ASP A 300 -3.14 -2.86 -6.26
C ASP A 300 -3.95 -3.06 -4.97
N GLY A 301 -3.62 -4.08 -4.18
CA GLY A 301 -4.30 -4.33 -2.90
C GLY A 301 -4.04 -3.20 -1.89
N THR A 302 -2.82 -2.66 -1.87
CA THR A 302 -2.47 -1.51 -1.02
C THR A 302 -3.24 -0.26 -1.46
N ALA A 303 -3.40 -0.03 -2.76
CA ALA A 303 -4.15 1.09 -3.33
C ALA A 303 -5.66 1.00 -2.99
N ILE A 304 -6.26 -0.20 -3.06
CA ILE A 304 -7.64 -0.43 -2.59
C ILE A 304 -7.76 -0.09 -1.10
N TYR A 305 -6.86 -0.61 -0.28
CA TYR A 305 -6.84 -0.32 1.16
C TYR A 305 -6.76 1.17 1.43
N GLN A 306 -5.89 1.90 0.74
CA GLN A 306 -5.74 3.35 0.89
C GLN A 306 -7.04 4.08 0.52
N GLY A 307 -7.69 3.70 -0.58
CA GLY A 307 -8.96 4.29 -1.00
C GLY A 307 -10.08 4.05 0.02
N VAL A 308 -10.26 2.81 0.47
CA VAL A 308 -11.28 2.45 1.47
C VAL A 308 -11.02 3.12 2.82
N CYS A 309 -9.77 3.08 3.31
CA CYS A 309 -9.43 3.66 4.61
C CYS A 309 -9.49 5.20 4.59
N ALA A 310 -9.15 5.85 3.48
CA ALA A 310 -9.29 7.30 3.37
C ALA A 310 -10.76 7.73 3.50
N ILE A 311 -11.69 7.04 2.82
CA ILE A 311 -13.14 7.31 2.95
C ILE A 311 -13.63 6.98 4.37
N PHE A 312 -13.18 5.85 4.96
CA PHE A 312 -13.54 5.47 6.32
C PHE A 312 -13.09 6.52 7.34
N ILE A 313 -11.82 6.94 7.27
CA ILE A 313 -11.27 7.95 8.17
C ILE A 313 -12.00 9.29 7.96
N ALA A 314 -12.21 9.73 6.72
CA ALA A 314 -12.98 10.94 6.44
C ALA A 314 -14.38 10.88 7.06
N ALA A 315 -15.09 9.77 6.91
CA ALA A 315 -16.42 9.57 7.51
C ALA A 315 -16.39 9.63 9.04
N CYS A 316 -15.39 8.98 9.69
CA CYS A 316 -15.23 9.00 11.14
C CYS A 316 -15.02 10.41 11.69
N TYR A 317 -14.37 11.28 10.93
CA TYR A 317 -14.15 12.69 11.31
C TYR A 317 -15.25 13.64 10.77
N GLY A 318 -16.32 13.12 10.18
CA GLY A 318 -17.39 13.92 9.60
C GLY A 318 -16.98 14.73 8.35
N ILE A 319 -15.86 14.37 7.73
CA ILE A 319 -15.30 15.06 6.56
C ILE A 319 -15.86 14.42 5.29
N GLN A 320 -16.31 15.26 4.35
CA GLN A 320 -16.72 14.80 3.03
C GLN A 320 -15.61 15.11 2.02
N LEU A 321 -15.03 14.06 1.43
CA LEU A 321 -14.05 14.22 0.38
C LEU A 321 -14.71 14.72 -0.90
N THR A 322 -14.13 15.76 -1.47
CA THR A 322 -14.52 16.31 -2.78
C THR A 322 -13.96 15.45 -3.92
N LEU A 323 -14.53 15.56 -5.11
CA LEU A 323 -14.00 14.88 -6.30
C LEU A 323 -12.51 15.20 -6.57
N PRO A 324 -12.03 16.47 -6.50
CA PRO A 324 -10.62 16.79 -6.63
C PRO A 324 -9.74 16.05 -5.60
N GLN A 325 -10.15 15.96 -4.34
CA GLN A 325 -9.42 15.21 -3.31
C GLN A 325 -9.39 13.71 -3.63
N MET A 326 -10.50 13.13 -4.10
CA MET A 326 -10.50 11.72 -4.52
C MET A 326 -9.57 11.48 -5.71
N LEU A 327 -9.52 12.37 -6.69
CA LEU A 327 -8.56 12.32 -7.81
C LEU A 327 -7.10 12.47 -7.32
N THR A 328 -6.86 13.32 -6.32
CA THR A 328 -5.55 13.43 -5.66
C THR A 328 -5.16 12.12 -4.98
N ILE A 329 -6.09 11.43 -4.32
CA ILE A 329 -5.85 10.11 -3.73
C ILE A 329 -5.47 9.10 -4.82
N VAL A 330 -6.20 9.06 -5.95
CA VAL A 330 -5.88 8.18 -7.09
C VAL A 330 -4.47 8.43 -7.58
N LEU A 331 -4.12 9.68 -7.83
CA LEU A 331 -2.79 10.06 -8.31
C LEU A 331 -1.68 9.70 -7.31
N THR A 332 -1.87 10.09 -6.04
CA THR A 332 -0.89 9.84 -4.98
C THR A 332 -0.67 8.36 -4.74
N ALA A 333 -1.74 7.57 -4.60
CA ALA A 333 -1.65 6.14 -4.36
C ALA A 333 -1.02 5.40 -5.54
N THR A 334 -1.35 5.77 -6.78
CA THR A 334 -0.77 5.18 -7.99
C THR A 334 0.71 5.49 -8.12
N LEU A 335 1.13 6.74 -7.90
CA LEU A 335 2.55 7.11 -7.95
C LEU A 335 3.35 6.49 -6.79
N ALA A 336 2.74 6.41 -5.60
CA ALA A 336 3.35 5.82 -4.43
C ALA A 336 3.53 4.30 -4.54
N SER A 337 2.75 3.63 -5.38
CA SER A 337 2.95 2.20 -5.65
C SER A 337 4.35 1.91 -6.19
N ILE A 338 4.94 2.87 -6.92
CA ILE A 338 6.31 2.74 -7.44
C ILE A 338 7.29 2.80 -6.26
N GLY A 339 7.98 1.69 -6.01
CA GLY A 339 9.01 1.61 -4.96
C GLY A 339 8.49 1.33 -3.55
N THR A 340 7.19 1.01 -3.38
CA THR A 340 6.69 0.53 -2.09
C THR A 340 7.25 -0.88 -1.83
N ALA A 341 7.88 -1.06 -0.66
CA ALA A 341 8.42 -2.37 -0.30
C ALA A 341 7.31 -3.41 -0.07
N GLY A 342 7.46 -4.58 -0.67
CA GLY A 342 6.55 -5.73 -0.50
C GLY A 342 6.74 -6.46 0.84
N VAL A 343 6.82 -5.71 1.95
CA VAL A 343 7.01 -6.22 3.31
C VAL A 343 5.82 -5.88 4.21
N PRO A 344 5.55 -6.70 5.24
CA PRO A 344 4.44 -6.44 6.15
C PRO A 344 4.49 -5.05 6.79
N GLY A 345 3.35 -4.37 6.85
CA GLY A 345 3.20 -3.09 7.55
C GLY A 345 3.52 -1.84 6.72
N ALA A 346 4.09 -1.95 5.52
CA ALA A 346 4.35 -0.80 4.64
C ALA A 346 3.07 0.00 4.31
N GLY A 347 1.91 -0.64 4.30
CA GLY A 347 0.64 -0.03 3.97
C GLY A 347 0.22 1.12 4.90
N MET A 348 0.54 1.05 6.21
CA MET A 348 0.22 2.15 7.14
C MET A 348 1.02 3.42 6.81
N VAL A 349 2.30 3.28 6.44
CA VAL A 349 3.16 4.39 6.01
C VAL A 349 2.58 5.03 4.74
N MET A 350 2.16 4.19 3.80
CA MET A 350 1.55 4.67 2.55
C MET A 350 0.18 5.30 2.77
N LEU A 351 -0.61 4.79 3.73
CA LEU A 351 -1.88 5.42 4.12
C LEU A 351 -1.64 6.81 4.72
N ALA A 352 -0.64 6.97 5.59
CA ALA A 352 -0.28 8.27 6.15
C ALA A 352 0.02 9.30 5.05
N MET A 353 0.73 8.89 4.01
CA MET A 353 1.01 9.71 2.84
C MET A 353 -0.25 10.13 2.10
N VAL A 354 -1.16 9.20 1.82
CA VAL A 354 -2.43 9.50 1.14
C VAL A 354 -3.29 10.46 1.97
N LEU A 355 -3.41 10.23 3.27
CA LEU A 355 -4.17 11.12 4.17
C LEU A 355 -3.59 12.55 4.15
N THR A 356 -2.27 12.67 4.28
CA THR A 356 -1.57 13.96 4.23
C THR A 356 -1.82 14.69 2.90
N SER A 357 -1.83 13.97 1.77
CA SER A 357 -2.00 14.56 0.44
C SER A 357 -3.36 15.25 0.23
N VAL A 358 -4.37 14.90 1.02
CA VAL A 358 -5.71 15.47 0.95
C VAL A 358 -6.13 16.20 2.23
N GLY A 359 -5.17 16.44 3.14
CA GLY A 359 -5.41 17.16 4.38
C GLY A 359 -6.20 16.39 5.44
N LEU A 360 -6.35 15.06 5.30
CA LEU A 360 -7.01 14.25 6.32
C LEU A 360 -6.09 14.04 7.54
N PRO A 361 -6.67 13.93 8.74
CA PRO A 361 -5.89 13.74 9.96
C PRO A 361 -5.19 12.37 9.95
N VAL A 362 -3.86 12.40 10.01
CA VAL A 362 -3.02 11.17 10.03
C VAL A 362 -3.27 10.34 11.29
N ASP A 363 -3.72 10.98 12.38
CA ASP A 363 -4.11 10.31 13.62
C ASP A 363 -5.28 9.31 13.42
N GLY A 364 -6.06 9.48 12.34
CA GLY A 364 -7.07 8.52 11.90
C GLY A 364 -6.52 7.12 11.58
N ILE A 365 -5.22 6.98 11.32
CA ILE A 365 -4.57 5.66 11.18
C ILE A 365 -4.76 4.81 12.43
N ALA A 366 -4.83 5.44 13.61
CA ALA A 366 -5.09 4.72 14.86
C ALA A 366 -6.36 3.86 14.81
N LEU A 367 -7.38 4.32 14.08
CA LEU A 367 -8.65 3.60 13.93
C LEU A 367 -8.48 2.26 13.20
N VAL A 368 -7.57 2.19 12.22
CA VAL A 368 -7.38 0.99 11.38
C VAL A 368 -6.14 0.19 11.74
N ALA A 369 -5.20 0.77 12.49
CA ALA A 369 -3.92 0.15 12.84
C ALA A 369 -4.09 -1.20 13.58
N GLY A 370 -5.13 -1.32 14.42
CA GLY A 370 -5.42 -2.54 15.16
C GLY A 370 -5.77 -3.73 14.28
N VAL A 371 -6.36 -3.48 13.11
CA VAL A 371 -6.78 -4.51 12.16
C VAL A 371 -5.90 -4.54 10.90
N ASP A 372 -4.85 -3.73 10.83
CA ASP A 372 -3.99 -3.59 9.65
C ASP A 372 -3.41 -4.92 9.18
N ARG A 373 -3.11 -5.84 10.10
CA ARG A 373 -2.62 -7.18 9.73
C ARG A 373 -3.60 -7.95 8.86
N ILE A 374 -4.90 -7.82 9.14
CA ILE A 374 -5.94 -8.50 8.36
C ILE A 374 -6.02 -7.84 6.97
N PHE A 375 -5.96 -6.52 6.89
CA PHE A 375 -5.83 -5.84 5.59
C PHE A 375 -4.59 -6.30 4.82
N ASP A 376 -3.43 -6.45 5.51
CA ASP A 376 -2.17 -6.83 4.90
C ASP A 376 -2.20 -8.21 4.24
N MET A 377 -2.89 -9.17 4.85
CA MET A 377 -3.11 -10.50 4.28
C MET A 377 -3.86 -10.41 2.95
N GLY A 378 -4.94 -9.64 2.90
CA GLY A 378 -5.75 -9.44 1.69
C GLY A 378 -5.01 -8.65 0.61
N ARG A 379 -4.41 -7.49 0.98
CA ARG A 379 -3.71 -6.63 0.01
C ARG A 379 -2.50 -7.32 -0.62
N THR A 380 -1.72 -8.07 0.16
CA THR A 380 -0.58 -8.85 -0.39
C THR A 380 -1.05 -9.91 -1.37
N THR A 381 -2.15 -10.59 -1.07
CA THR A 381 -2.75 -11.56 -1.98
C THR A 381 -3.14 -10.95 -3.32
N VAL A 382 -3.74 -9.76 -3.31
CA VAL A 382 -4.09 -9.02 -4.54
C VAL A 382 -2.83 -8.63 -5.31
N ASN A 383 -1.83 -8.05 -4.63
CA ASN A 383 -0.58 -7.62 -5.25
C ASN A 383 0.10 -8.75 -6.02
N ILE A 384 0.37 -9.89 -5.36
CA ILE A 384 1.06 -11.02 -6.02
C ILE A 384 0.24 -11.67 -7.14
N THR A 385 -1.08 -11.58 -7.06
CA THR A 385 -1.97 -12.07 -8.12
C THR A 385 -1.89 -11.17 -9.34
N GLY A 386 -1.79 -9.85 -9.15
CA GLY A 386 -1.53 -8.87 -10.21
C GLY A 386 -0.16 -9.05 -10.86
N ASP A 387 0.88 -9.34 -10.06
CA ASP A 387 2.22 -9.67 -10.58
C ASP A 387 2.16 -10.88 -11.52
N ALA A 388 1.46 -11.93 -11.09
CA ALA A 388 1.28 -13.13 -11.88
C ALA A 388 0.47 -12.88 -13.17
N ALA A 389 -0.59 -12.09 -13.08
CA ALA A 389 -1.39 -11.71 -14.25
C ALA A 389 -0.52 -10.95 -15.27
N CYS A 390 0.28 -10.00 -14.83
CA CYS A 390 1.22 -9.27 -15.68
C CYS A 390 2.24 -10.23 -16.35
N ALA A 391 2.84 -11.14 -15.58
CA ALA A 391 3.82 -12.09 -16.12
C ALA A 391 3.23 -12.98 -17.23
N ILE A 392 2.00 -13.47 -17.03
CA ILE A 392 1.27 -14.25 -18.05
C ILE A 392 0.99 -13.39 -19.29
N ILE A 393 0.49 -12.17 -19.10
CA ILE A 393 0.11 -11.26 -20.20
C ILE A 393 1.34 -10.87 -21.01
N VAL A 394 2.40 -10.40 -20.36
CA VAL A 394 3.62 -9.96 -21.06
C VAL A 394 4.28 -11.14 -21.77
N SER A 395 4.34 -12.31 -21.14
CA SER A 395 4.85 -13.54 -21.78
C SER A 395 4.08 -13.90 -23.06
N HIS A 396 2.75 -13.85 -23.01
CA HIS A 396 1.89 -14.14 -24.15
C HIS A 396 2.07 -13.12 -25.30
N ILE A 397 2.20 -11.83 -24.97
CA ILE A 397 2.42 -10.77 -25.97
C ILE A 397 3.79 -10.95 -26.65
N GLU A 398 4.84 -11.28 -25.89
CA GLU A 398 6.18 -11.51 -26.47
C GLU A 398 6.20 -12.76 -27.35
N GLU A 399 5.55 -13.84 -26.93
CA GLU A 399 5.43 -15.05 -27.73
C GLU A 399 4.74 -14.81 -29.09
N LYS A 400 3.60 -14.09 -29.07
CA LYS A 400 2.91 -13.72 -30.31
C LYS A 400 3.79 -12.83 -31.24
N LYS A 401 4.61 -11.97 -30.65
CA LYS A 401 5.53 -11.13 -31.42
C LYS A 401 6.61 -11.96 -32.11
N GLU A 402 7.21 -12.91 -31.40
CA GLU A 402 8.21 -13.84 -31.94
C GLU A 402 7.63 -14.70 -33.08
N GLN A 403 6.43 -15.27 -32.87
CA GLN A 403 5.76 -16.05 -33.91
C GLN A 403 5.47 -15.24 -35.18
N LYS A 404 5.09 -13.94 -35.02
CA LYS A 404 4.87 -13.07 -36.18
C LYS A 404 6.16 -12.69 -36.90
N LEU A 405 7.29 -12.61 -36.21
CA LEU A 405 8.59 -12.38 -36.83
C LEU A 405 9.07 -13.62 -37.58
N ALA A 406 8.99 -14.79 -36.97
CA ALA A 406 9.33 -16.08 -37.62
C ALA A 406 8.45 -16.42 -38.84
N ALA A 407 7.22 -15.92 -38.91
CA ALA A 407 6.34 -16.11 -40.05
C ALA A 407 6.60 -15.12 -41.22
N LYS A 408 7.49 -14.15 -41.04
CA LYS A 408 7.89 -13.17 -42.05
C LYS A 408 9.27 -13.47 -42.68
N GLU A 409 10.03 -14.35 -42.03
CA GLU A 409 11.27 -14.96 -42.55
C GLU A 409 10.93 -16.24 -43.37
#